data_9ace6d8446b57211b5b20eb427ef57b0
#
_entry.id   9ace6d8446b57211b5b20eb427ef57b0
#
_cell.length_a   1.000
_cell.length_b   1.000
_cell.length_c   1.000
_cell.angle_alpha   90.00
_cell.angle_beta   90.00
_cell.angle_gamma   90.00
#
_symmetry.space_group_name_H-M   'P 1'
#
loop_
_entity.id
_entity.type
_entity.pdbx_description
1 polymer ?
#
loop_
_entity_poly.entity_id
_entity_poly.type
_entity_poly.pdbx_seq_one_letter_code
_entity_poly.pdbx_strand_id
1 'polypeptide(L)'
;MRNFIFQLIIIASARFAGLSCSKEKVTLYTEAPGIYFNGFSTTYNFTEHPENVEIGCDTVNIPFLITGSAMDKERVIKVRLSPEDTITAEESMYELLSGSVPAGSYQGQLQVKINYSPLLDDSVYVTRLRVVATEDFPVTDLNGRVFSLYITNKIGRPANWSQLNNYFGEYSDSWYRFILDATGLPSLPYWSPRGSADPNNPDPERWTMTGTEVKAYAALVKEKLTEYNNEHPGNPLKHEDGEYKGQPVTMP
;
A
#
# COMPACT_ATOMS: atom_id res chain seq x y z
N MET A 1 81.50 17.25 -9.39
CA MET A 1 80.51 17.05 -8.29
C MET A 1 79.05 17.38 -8.70
N ARG A 2 78.82 18.44 -9.48
CA ARG A 2 77.48 18.86 -9.84
C ARG A 2 76.74 17.86 -10.74
N ASN A 3 77.39 17.16 -11.63
CA ASN A 3 76.77 16.16 -12.51
C ASN A 3 76.50 14.80 -11.82
N PHE A 4 77.22 14.49 -10.76
CA PHE A 4 77.01 13.25 -10.00
C PHE A 4 75.81 13.32 -9.11
N ILE A 5 75.52 14.50 -8.57
CA ILE A 5 74.33 14.74 -7.75
C ILE A 5 73.06 14.69 -8.63
N PHE A 6 73.11 15.17 -9.87
CA PHE A 6 71.96 15.13 -10.79
C PHE A 6 71.58 13.71 -11.24
N GLN A 7 72.63 12.86 -11.46
CA GLN A 7 72.42 11.45 -11.79
C GLN A 7 71.81 10.64 -10.59
N LEU A 8 72.22 10.96 -9.37
CA LEU A 8 71.66 10.32 -8.15
C LEU A 8 70.23 10.69 -7.91
N ILE A 9 69.78 11.92 -8.21
CA ILE A 9 68.38 12.37 -8.08
C ILE A 9 67.48 11.68 -9.12
N ILE A 10 67.96 11.49 -10.35
CA ILE A 10 67.19 10.80 -11.40
C ILE A 10 67.03 9.31 -11.09
N ILE A 11 68.01 8.65 -10.49
CA ILE A 11 67.92 7.24 -10.10
C ILE A 11 67.04 7.06 -8.88
N ALA A 12 67.01 8.01 -7.96
CA ALA A 12 66.08 7.98 -6.80
C ALA A 12 64.64 8.22 -7.21
N SER A 13 64.38 9.12 -8.16
CA SER A 13 63.00 9.36 -8.66
C SER A 13 62.43 8.20 -9.48
N ALA A 14 63.29 7.44 -10.21
CA ALA A 14 62.90 6.25 -10.97
C ALA A 14 62.49 5.06 -10.09
N ARG A 15 62.97 4.98 -8.83
CA ARG A 15 62.59 3.93 -7.88
C ARG A 15 61.28 4.19 -7.16
N PHE A 16 60.78 5.44 -7.12
CA PHE A 16 59.49 5.77 -6.52
C PHE A 16 58.31 5.62 -7.47
N ALA A 17 58.56 5.53 -8.79
CA ALA A 17 57.50 5.35 -9.78
C ALA A 17 56.94 3.90 -9.85
N GLY A 18 57.57 2.94 -9.16
CA GLY A 18 57.17 1.52 -9.16
C GLY A 18 56.24 1.10 -8.01
N LEU A 19 55.85 2.04 -7.10
CA LEU A 19 55.00 1.74 -5.95
C LEU A 19 53.54 2.17 -6.20
N SER A 20 53.08 2.13 -7.43
CA SER A 20 51.73 2.51 -7.77
C SER A 20 50.86 1.27 -8.02
N CYS A 21 49.79 1.21 -7.27
CA CYS A 21 48.63 0.35 -7.42
C CYS A 21 48.85 -1.15 -7.16
N SER A 22 48.82 -1.52 -5.90
CA SER A 22 48.10 -2.75 -5.56
C SER A 22 46.63 -2.54 -5.96
N LYS A 23 46.16 -3.24 -7.01
CA LYS A 23 44.74 -3.35 -7.26
C LYS A 23 44.15 -3.91 -5.98
N GLU A 24 43.45 -3.07 -5.20
CA GLU A 24 42.60 -3.57 -4.15
C GLU A 24 41.73 -4.64 -4.79
N LYS A 25 41.78 -5.84 -4.26
CA LYS A 25 40.85 -6.89 -4.66
C LYS A 25 39.48 -6.33 -4.34
N VAL A 26 38.70 -6.06 -5.38
CA VAL A 26 37.27 -5.77 -5.20
C VAL A 26 36.70 -6.95 -4.42
N THR A 27 36.39 -6.71 -3.16
CA THR A 27 35.72 -7.71 -2.32
C THR A 27 34.36 -7.93 -2.95
N LEU A 28 34.22 -9.00 -3.72
CA LEU A 28 32.92 -9.39 -4.23
C LEU A 28 32.02 -9.70 -3.01
N TYR A 29 30.83 -9.14 -3.01
CA TYR A 29 29.80 -9.45 -2.02
C TYR A 29 29.49 -10.95 -2.12
N THR A 30 29.86 -11.71 -1.09
CA THR A 30 29.76 -13.17 -1.06
C THR A 30 28.72 -13.69 -0.07
N GLU A 31 27.93 -12.79 0.48
CA GLU A 31 26.85 -13.21 1.40
C GLU A 31 25.78 -13.99 0.66
N ALA A 32 25.23 -14.96 1.36
CA ALA A 32 24.11 -15.77 0.86
C ALA A 32 22.92 -14.86 0.50
N PRO A 33 22.22 -15.10 -0.60
CA PRO A 33 21.08 -14.31 -1.00
C PRO A 33 19.97 -14.37 0.07
N GLY A 34 19.47 -13.19 0.44
CA GLY A 34 18.39 -13.03 1.38
C GLY A 34 17.15 -12.45 0.71
N ILE A 35 16.00 -12.69 1.32
CA ILE A 35 14.72 -12.13 0.89
C ILE A 35 13.92 -11.62 2.08
N TYR A 36 13.22 -10.51 1.92
CA TYR A 36 12.40 -9.90 2.96
C TYR A 36 11.25 -9.10 2.36
N PHE A 37 10.19 -8.89 3.15
CA PHE A 37 9.07 -8.06 2.75
C PHE A 37 9.50 -6.60 2.55
N ASN A 38 9.02 -5.98 1.48
CA ASN A 38 9.16 -4.54 1.28
C ASN A 38 8.02 -3.82 2.02
N GLY A 39 8.19 -3.64 3.32
CA GLY A 39 7.20 -3.08 4.23
C GLY A 39 6.79 -4.03 5.34
N PHE A 40 5.83 -3.61 6.16
CA PHE A 40 5.35 -4.35 7.33
C PHE A 40 3.88 -4.77 7.22
N SER A 41 3.12 -4.06 6.42
CA SER A 41 1.69 -4.33 6.26
C SER A 41 1.14 -3.71 4.98
N THR A 42 -0.01 -4.21 4.58
CA THR A 42 -0.91 -3.55 3.63
C THR A 42 -2.35 -3.81 4.06
N THR A 43 -3.25 -2.94 3.63
CA THR A 43 -4.69 -3.09 3.82
C THR A 43 -5.34 -3.20 2.46
N TYR A 44 -6.17 -4.21 2.28
CA TYR A 44 -7.10 -4.30 1.18
C TYR A 44 -8.51 -3.99 1.66
N ASN A 45 -9.13 -2.99 1.07
CA ASN A 45 -10.48 -2.59 1.41
C ASN A 45 -11.39 -2.73 0.18
N PHE A 46 -12.34 -3.65 0.25
CA PHE A 46 -13.31 -3.87 -0.83
C PHE A 46 -14.17 -2.65 -1.14
N THR A 47 -14.36 -1.73 -0.17
CA THR A 47 -15.09 -0.47 -0.45
C THR A 47 -14.40 0.42 -1.48
N GLU A 48 -13.08 0.24 -1.67
CA GLU A 48 -12.31 0.96 -2.69
C GLU A 48 -12.39 0.25 -4.07
N HIS A 49 -12.94 -0.97 -4.09
CA HIS A 49 -13.05 -1.85 -5.26
C HIS A 49 -14.44 -2.54 -5.28
N PRO A 50 -15.53 -1.77 -5.42
CA PRO A 50 -16.91 -2.31 -5.30
C PRO A 50 -17.20 -3.40 -6.33
N GLU A 51 -16.58 -3.35 -7.52
CA GLU A 51 -16.67 -4.40 -8.54
C GLU A 51 -16.18 -5.75 -8.04
N ASN A 52 -15.20 -5.77 -7.14
CA ASN A 52 -14.64 -7.00 -6.60
C ASN A 52 -15.52 -7.62 -5.49
N VAL A 53 -16.45 -6.87 -4.92
CA VAL A 53 -17.52 -7.40 -4.05
C VAL A 53 -18.48 -8.27 -4.86
N GLU A 54 -18.87 -7.81 -6.06
CA GLU A 54 -19.76 -8.58 -6.97
C GLU A 54 -19.04 -9.82 -7.54
N ILE A 55 -17.75 -9.69 -7.87
CA ILE A 55 -16.91 -10.82 -8.33
C ILE A 55 -16.67 -11.81 -7.19
N GLY A 56 -16.67 -11.35 -5.95
CA GLY A 56 -16.43 -12.13 -4.75
C GLY A 56 -14.96 -12.32 -4.39
N CYS A 57 -14.02 -11.77 -5.15
CA CYS A 57 -12.58 -11.87 -4.86
C CYS A 57 -11.73 -10.84 -5.62
N ASP A 58 -10.47 -10.68 -5.15
CA ASP A 58 -9.40 -9.95 -5.83
C ASP A 58 -8.04 -10.57 -5.52
N THR A 59 -6.98 -10.05 -6.16
CA THR A 59 -5.60 -10.47 -5.91
C THR A 59 -4.73 -9.30 -5.48
N VAL A 60 -4.11 -9.43 -4.31
CA VAL A 60 -3.16 -8.45 -3.78
C VAL A 60 -1.74 -8.92 -4.05
N ASN A 61 -0.90 -7.99 -4.53
CA ASN A 61 0.52 -8.22 -4.72
C ASN A 61 1.31 -7.69 -3.52
N ILE A 62 2.00 -8.58 -2.81
CA ILE A 62 2.87 -8.23 -1.68
C ILE A 62 4.30 -8.13 -2.20
N PRO A 63 4.93 -6.94 -2.13
CA PRO A 63 6.26 -6.74 -2.67
C PRO A 63 7.36 -7.26 -1.76
N PHE A 64 8.41 -7.78 -2.38
CA PHE A 64 9.64 -8.27 -1.74
C PHE A 64 10.87 -7.58 -2.28
N LEU A 65 11.90 -7.48 -1.44
CA LEU A 65 13.24 -7.09 -1.80
C LEU A 65 14.21 -8.22 -1.51
N ILE A 66 15.27 -8.31 -2.31
CA ILE A 66 16.34 -9.28 -2.11
C ILE A 66 17.67 -8.61 -1.77
N THR A 67 18.50 -9.32 -1.03
CA THR A 67 19.93 -9.01 -0.85
C THR A 67 20.76 -10.03 -1.65
N GLY A 68 22.02 -9.68 -1.92
CA GLY A 68 22.88 -10.50 -2.76
C GLY A 68 22.78 -10.16 -4.23
N SER A 69 23.28 -11.03 -5.10
CA SER A 69 23.32 -10.79 -6.55
C SER A 69 22.00 -11.18 -7.22
N ALA A 70 21.60 -10.41 -8.23
CA ALA A 70 20.57 -10.84 -9.15
C ALA A 70 21.02 -12.12 -9.90
N MET A 71 20.10 -12.97 -10.25
CA MET A 71 20.39 -14.22 -10.98
C MET A 71 19.66 -14.23 -12.33
N ASP A 72 20.25 -14.93 -13.29
CA ASP A 72 19.70 -15.03 -14.66
C ASP A 72 18.50 -15.98 -14.77
N LYS A 73 17.97 -16.46 -13.64
CA LYS A 73 16.79 -17.30 -13.55
C LYS A 73 15.75 -16.70 -12.63
N GLU A 74 14.50 -17.06 -12.85
CA GLU A 74 13.42 -16.80 -11.89
C GLU A 74 13.66 -17.62 -10.61
N ARG A 75 13.35 -17.01 -9.45
CA ARG A 75 13.50 -17.63 -8.13
C ARG A 75 12.17 -17.61 -7.39
N VAL A 76 11.86 -18.74 -6.75
CA VAL A 76 10.58 -18.91 -6.05
C VAL A 76 10.61 -18.31 -4.66
N ILE A 77 9.57 -17.56 -4.33
CA ILE A 77 9.30 -17.05 -2.98
C ILE A 77 8.35 -18.03 -2.28
N LYS A 78 8.68 -18.40 -1.05
CA LYS A 78 7.77 -19.17 -0.19
C LYS A 78 7.47 -18.40 1.09
N VAL A 79 6.20 -18.38 1.47
CA VAL A 79 5.73 -17.83 2.72
C VAL A 79 4.89 -18.87 3.46
N ARG A 80 4.78 -18.69 4.77
CA ARG A 80 3.85 -19.43 5.64
C ARG A 80 3.05 -18.47 6.48
N LEU A 81 1.95 -18.93 7.02
CA LEU A 81 1.27 -18.23 8.10
C LEU A 81 2.17 -18.17 9.32
N SER A 82 1.99 -17.14 10.14
CA SER A 82 2.65 -16.97 11.43
C SER A 82 1.66 -17.28 12.55
N PRO A 83 1.47 -18.54 12.94
CA PRO A 83 0.48 -18.92 13.95
C PRO A 83 0.84 -18.42 15.35
N GLU A 84 2.09 -18.04 15.56
CA GLU A 84 2.58 -17.39 16.78
C GLU A 84 2.07 -15.96 16.97
N ASP A 85 1.57 -15.35 15.88
CA ASP A 85 1.00 -14.01 15.89
C ASP A 85 -0.54 -14.10 15.74
N THR A 86 -1.25 -13.09 16.22
CA THR A 86 -2.71 -13.07 16.12
C THR A 86 -3.15 -13.02 14.67
N ILE A 87 -3.87 -14.04 14.21
CA ILE A 87 -4.57 -14.12 12.94
C ILE A 87 -6.06 -14.13 13.23
N THR A 88 -6.82 -13.21 12.63
CA THR A 88 -8.28 -13.15 12.76
C THR A 88 -8.99 -13.49 11.47
N ALA A 89 -8.29 -13.44 10.32
CA ALA A 89 -8.83 -13.83 9.03
C ALA A 89 -9.08 -15.35 9.00
N GLU A 90 -10.28 -15.74 8.59
CA GLU A 90 -10.62 -17.13 8.33
C GLU A 90 -9.89 -17.64 7.09
N GLU A 91 -9.59 -18.94 7.03
CA GLU A 91 -8.91 -19.56 5.88
C GLU A 91 -9.68 -19.37 4.55
N SER A 92 -10.99 -19.20 4.63
CA SER A 92 -11.86 -18.90 3.49
C SER A 92 -11.65 -17.52 2.88
N MET A 93 -11.10 -16.57 3.65
CA MET A 93 -10.94 -15.16 3.26
C MET A 93 -9.71 -14.90 2.40
N TYR A 94 -8.78 -15.83 2.30
CA TYR A 94 -7.55 -15.66 1.51
C TYR A 94 -6.97 -16.99 1.03
N GLU A 95 -6.16 -16.88 -0.03
CA GLU A 95 -5.40 -18.01 -0.59
C GLU A 95 -4.00 -17.49 -0.97
N LEU A 96 -2.97 -18.15 -0.45
CA LEU A 96 -1.59 -17.87 -0.83
C LEU A 96 -1.32 -18.51 -2.21
N LEU A 97 -1.13 -17.67 -3.22
CA LEU A 97 -0.81 -18.10 -4.57
C LEU A 97 0.70 -18.24 -4.77
N SER A 98 1.19 -18.01 -5.97
CA SER A 98 2.60 -18.06 -6.28
C SER A 98 3.31 -16.75 -5.93
N GLY A 99 4.59 -16.87 -5.57
CA GLY A 99 5.48 -15.73 -5.44
C GLY A 99 6.80 -15.99 -6.13
N SER A 100 7.32 -15.00 -6.83
CA SER A 100 8.60 -15.12 -7.50
C SER A 100 9.39 -13.79 -7.58
N VAL A 101 10.68 -13.93 -7.81
CA VAL A 101 11.61 -12.86 -8.20
C VAL A 101 12.03 -13.13 -9.63
N PRO A 102 11.70 -12.24 -10.59
CA PRO A 102 12.08 -12.41 -11.99
C PRO A 102 13.60 -12.46 -12.19
N ALA A 103 14.04 -13.08 -13.28
CA ALA A 103 15.45 -13.07 -13.68
C ALA A 103 15.98 -11.62 -13.79
N GLY A 104 17.19 -11.38 -13.29
CA GLY A 104 17.81 -10.07 -13.28
C GLY A 104 17.23 -9.06 -12.29
N SER A 105 16.19 -9.41 -11.53
CA SER A 105 15.51 -8.48 -10.62
C SER A 105 16.03 -8.57 -9.19
N TYR A 106 15.96 -7.42 -8.50
CA TYR A 106 16.14 -7.28 -7.05
C TYR A 106 14.81 -7.16 -6.31
N GLN A 107 13.71 -7.24 -7.04
CA GLN A 107 12.35 -7.15 -6.51
C GLN A 107 11.55 -8.38 -6.94
N GLY A 108 10.72 -8.85 -6.04
CA GLY A 108 9.76 -9.91 -6.28
C GLY A 108 8.39 -9.56 -5.73
N GLN A 109 7.44 -10.41 -5.99
CA GLN A 109 6.09 -10.27 -5.46
C GLN A 109 5.48 -11.62 -5.14
N LEU A 110 4.64 -11.65 -4.11
CA LEU A 110 3.75 -12.75 -3.78
C LEU A 110 2.32 -12.32 -4.12
N GLN A 111 1.61 -13.17 -4.79
CA GLN A 111 0.18 -12.99 -5.03
C GLN A 111 -0.63 -13.67 -3.92
N VAL A 112 -1.55 -12.92 -3.34
CA VAL A 112 -2.53 -13.43 -2.37
C VAL A 112 -3.91 -13.14 -2.92
N LYS A 113 -4.67 -14.18 -3.21
CA LYS A 113 -6.09 -14.03 -3.53
C LYS A 113 -6.83 -13.72 -2.25
N ILE A 114 -7.70 -12.73 -2.30
CA ILE A 114 -8.58 -12.34 -1.20
C ILE A 114 -10.00 -12.60 -1.62
N ASN A 115 -10.77 -13.28 -0.78
CA ASN A 115 -12.17 -13.56 -1.02
C ASN A 115 -13.02 -12.63 -0.16
N TYR A 116 -14.06 -12.08 -0.78
CA TYR A 116 -15.07 -11.31 -0.05
C TYR A 116 -15.88 -12.23 0.88
N SER A 117 -16.20 -11.69 2.04
CA SER A 117 -17.11 -12.29 3.01
C SER A 117 -17.95 -11.17 3.64
N PRO A 118 -19.24 -11.36 3.88
CA PRO A 118 -20.08 -10.37 4.60
C PRO A 118 -19.55 -9.98 5.98
N LEU A 119 -18.71 -10.80 6.60
CA LEU A 119 -18.06 -10.47 7.87
C LEU A 119 -17.11 -9.29 7.75
N LEU A 120 -16.63 -9.01 6.53
CA LEU A 120 -15.74 -7.88 6.24
C LEU A 120 -16.45 -6.52 6.29
N ASP A 121 -17.78 -6.50 6.22
CA ASP A 121 -18.58 -5.27 6.23
C ASP A 121 -18.50 -4.56 7.59
N ASP A 122 -18.36 -5.33 8.66
CA ASP A 122 -18.38 -4.83 10.03
C ASP A 122 -17.00 -4.83 10.71
N SER A 123 -16.04 -5.57 10.17
CA SER A 123 -14.78 -5.83 10.84
C SER A 123 -13.58 -5.82 9.92
N VAL A 124 -12.42 -5.57 10.51
CA VAL A 124 -11.11 -5.71 9.87
C VAL A 124 -10.52 -7.06 10.30
N TYR A 125 -10.18 -7.88 9.33
CA TYR A 125 -9.52 -9.16 9.55
C TYR A 125 -8.06 -9.08 9.17
N VAL A 126 -7.20 -9.85 9.84
CA VAL A 126 -5.76 -9.84 9.58
C VAL A 126 -5.23 -11.25 9.40
N THR A 127 -4.43 -11.45 8.36
CA THR A 127 -3.54 -12.59 8.24
C THR A 127 -2.08 -12.15 8.37
N ARG A 128 -1.23 -13.03 8.90
CA ARG A 128 0.17 -12.73 9.18
C ARG A 128 1.08 -13.72 8.50
N LEU A 129 2.05 -13.20 7.77
CA LEU A 129 2.92 -13.97 6.89
C LEU A 129 4.37 -13.86 7.31
N ARG A 130 5.09 -14.98 7.21
CA ARG A 130 6.56 -15.05 7.32
C ARG A 130 7.16 -15.68 6.09
N VAL A 131 8.33 -15.20 5.72
CA VAL A 131 9.11 -15.82 4.63
C VAL A 131 9.68 -17.16 5.10
N VAL A 132 9.71 -18.13 4.20
CA VAL A 132 10.32 -19.44 4.42
C VAL A 132 11.60 -19.55 3.61
N ALA A 133 12.66 -20.05 4.23
CA ALA A 133 13.92 -20.30 3.54
C ALA A 133 13.75 -21.28 2.38
N THR A 134 14.42 -21.00 1.28
CA THR A 134 14.50 -21.87 0.08
C THR A 134 15.95 -22.03 -0.34
N GLU A 135 16.22 -22.88 -1.32
CA GLU A 135 17.58 -22.98 -1.90
C GLU A 135 18.02 -21.68 -2.55
N ASP A 136 17.07 -20.94 -3.17
CA ASP A 136 17.35 -19.66 -3.81
C ASP A 136 17.53 -18.52 -2.78
N PHE A 137 16.92 -18.65 -1.60
CA PHE A 137 16.95 -17.66 -0.51
C PHE A 137 17.14 -18.36 0.83
N PRO A 138 18.36 -18.78 1.16
CA PRO A 138 18.65 -19.44 2.44
C PRO A 138 18.55 -18.49 3.64
N VAL A 139 18.65 -17.18 3.43
CA VAL A 139 18.50 -16.15 4.46
C VAL A 139 17.15 -15.45 4.29
N THR A 140 16.25 -15.64 5.26
CA THR A 140 14.87 -15.13 5.18
C THR A 140 14.51 -14.16 6.29
N ASP A 141 15.31 -14.09 7.32
CA ASP A 141 14.95 -13.30 8.50
C ASP A 141 16.09 -12.37 8.91
N LEU A 142 16.24 -11.31 8.14
CA LEU A 142 17.14 -10.25 8.54
C LEU A 142 16.66 -9.52 9.81
N ASN A 143 15.38 -9.69 10.24
CA ASN A 143 14.80 -9.01 11.40
C ASN A 143 13.56 -9.69 11.99
N GLY A 144 13.28 -10.98 11.76
CA GLY A 144 12.05 -11.65 12.27
C GLY A 144 10.74 -11.03 11.77
N ARG A 145 10.76 -10.43 10.60
CA ARG A 145 9.64 -9.61 10.11
C ARG A 145 8.42 -10.46 9.80
N VAL A 146 7.32 -10.06 10.42
CA VAL A 146 5.98 -10.52 10.07
C VAL A 146 5.34 -9.46 9.19
N PHE A 147 4.76 -9.87 8.09
CA PHE A 147 3.95 -9.00 7.25
C PHE A 147 2.47 -9.19 7.61
N SER A 148 1.76 -8.09 7.83
CA SER A 148 0.35 -8.09 8.16
C SER A 148 -0.47 -7.67 6.95
N LEU A 149 -1.35 -8.57 6.48
CA LEU A 149 -2.34 -8.24 5.46
C LEU A 149 -3.68 -8.05 6.15
N TYR A 150 -4.18 -6.83 6.15
CA TYR A 150 -5.49 -6.47 6.65
C TYR A 150 -6.50 -6.54 5.52
N ILE A 151 -7.66 -7.14 5.77
CA ILE A 151 -8.74 -7.33 4.81
C ILE A 151 -10.02 -6.78 5.43
N THR A 152 -10.73 -5.95 4.69
CA THR A 152 -11.98 -5.34 5.17
C THR A 152 -12.88 -4.92 4.01
N ASN A 153 -14.17 -4.77 4.26
CA ASN A 153 -15.12 -4.02 3.45
C ASN A 153 -15.78 -2.92 4.30
N LYS A 154 -15.18 -2.65 5.45
CA LYS A 154 -15.72 -1.65 6.37
C LYS A 154 -15.47 -0.25 5.84
N ILE A 155 -16.54 0.51 5.73
CA ILE A 155 -16.46 1.94 5.50
C ILE A 155 -15.85 2.59 6.73
N GLY A 156 -14.84 3.40 6.54
CA GLY A 156 -14.24 4.20 7.59
C GLY A 156 -14.16 5.67 7.19
N ARG A 157 -13.98 6.54 8.19
CA ARG A 157 -13.84 7.98 7.93
C ARG A 157 -12.64 8.25 7.03
N PRO A 158 -12.86 8.77 5.80
CA PRO A 158 -11.76 9.09 4.91
C PRO A 158 -10.89 10.21 5.49
N ALA A 159 -9.58 10.14 5.23
CA ALA A 159 -8.61 11.10 5.75
C ALA A 159 -8.90 12.56 5.36
N ASN A 160 -9.59 12.74 4.25
CA ASN A 160 -9.99 14.06 3.73
C ASN A 160 -11.39 14.50 4.18
N TRP A 161 -12.03 13.86 5.17
CA TRP A 161 -13.38 14.26 5.59
C TRP A 161 -13.46 15.72 6.04
N SER A 162 -12.39 16.26 6.61
CA SER A 162 -12.31 17.69 6.94
C SER A 162 -12.49 18.64 5.73
N GLN A 163 -12.23 18.15 4.52
CA GLN A 163 -12.47 18.86 3.27
C GLN A 163 -13.88 18.60 2.74
N LEU A 164 -14.38 17.38 2.92
CA LEU A 164 -15.70 16.93 2.47
C LEU A 164 -16.83 17.45 3.34
N ASN A 165 -16.58 17.70 4.62
CA ASN A 165 -17.56 18.22 5.58
C ASN A 165 -18.27 19.50 5.07
N ASN A 166 -17.56 20.37 4.36
CA ASN A 166 -18.14 21.60 3.78
C ASN A 166 -19.20 21.34 2.69
N TYR A 167 -19.32 20.11 2.22
CA TYR A 167 -20.25 19.71 1.16
C TYR A 167 -21.28 18.70 1.65
N PHE A 168 -20.87 17.80 2.57
CA PHE A 168 -21.67 16.67 2.99
C PHE A 168 -22.07 16.71 4.46
N GLY A 169 -21.57 17.69 5.25
CA GLY A 169 -21.88 17.83 6.67
C GLY A 169 -21.14 16.82 7.55
N GLU A 170 -21.75 16.48 8.68
CA GLU A 170 -21.13 15.67 9.71
C GLU A 170 -20.98 14.20 9.29
N TYR A 171 -19.99 13.53 9.84
CA TYR A 171 -19.63 12.16 9.47
C TYR A 171 -20.35 11.11 10.29
N SER A 172 -20.79 10.06 9.62
CA SER A 172 -20.99 8.71 10.15
C SER A 172 -20.67 7.70 9.05
N ASP A 173 -20.37 6.44 9.41
CA ASP A 173 -20.10 5.39 8.42
C ASP A 173 -21.37 5.16 7.56
N SER A 174 -22.56 5.14 8.18
CA SER A 174 -23.84 5.00 7.48
C SER A 174 -24.12 6.14 6.50
N TRP A 175 -23.82 7.38 6.88
CA TRP A 175 -23.96 8.53 5.99
C TRP A 175 -22.99 8.48 4.81
N TYR A 176 -21.74 8.13 5.08
CA TYR A 176 -20.75 8.03 4.02
C TYR A 176 -21.09 6.89 3.03
N ARG A 177 -21.61 5.76 3.53
CA ARG A 177 -22.17 4.69 2.68
C ARG A 177 -23.27 5.21 1.77
N PHE A 178 -24.24 5.94 2.31
CA PHE A 178 -25.31 6.56 1.52
C PHE A 178 -24.75 7.48 0.41
N ILE A 179 -23.71 8.27 0.72
CA ILE A 179 -23.05 9.13 -0.28
C ILE A 179 -22.42 8.30 -1.39
N LEU A 180 -21.68 7.24 -1.05
CA LEU A 180 -21.04 6.36 -2.05
C LEU A 180 -22.09 5.67 -2.92
N ASP A 181 -23.14 5.14 -2.33
CA ASP A 181 -24.26 4.50 -3.05
C ASP A 181 -24.97 5.50 -3.99
N ALA A 182 -25.25 6.71 -3.51
CA ALA A 182 -25.90 7.76 -4.29
C ALA A 182 -25.04 8.25 -5.46
N THR A 183 -23.71 8.27 -5.32
CA THR A 183 -22.78 8.75 -6.33
C THR A 183 -22.28 7.66 -7.27
N GLY A 184 -22.35 6.38 -6.86
CA GLY A 184 -21.75 5.24 -7.55
C GLY A 184 -20.21 5.28 -7.53
N LEU A 185 -19.61 6.06 -6.63
CA LEU A 185 -18.16 6.20 -6.52
C LEU A 185 -17.59 5.33 -5.39
N PRO A 186 -16.42 4.73 -5.57
CA PRO A 186 -15.74 3.98 -4.52
C PRO A 186 -15.20 4.88 -3.41
N SER A 187 -14.93 6.15 -3.71
CA SER A 187 -14.44 7.15 -2.77
C SER A 187 -14.63 8.57 -3.31
N LEU A 188 -14.39 9.58 -2.47
CA LEU A 188 -14.43 10.99 -2.85
C LEU A 188 -13.02 11.60 -2.67
N PRO A 189 -12.11 11.44 -3.64
CA PRO A 189 -10.72 11.86 -3.54
C PRO A 189 -10.56 13.37 -3.78
N TYR A 190 -11.21 14.19 -2.95
CA TYR A 190 -11.20 15.65 -3.03
C TYR A 190 -10.30 16.28 -1.96
N TRP A 191 -9.51 17.26 -2.36
CA TRP A 191 -8.72 18.09 -1.46
C TRP A 191 -8.75 19.55 -1.89
N SER A 192 -9.36 20.43 -1.10
CA SER A 192 -9.48 21.87 -1.37
C SER A 192 -8.23 22.64 -0.92
N PRO A 193 -7.81 23.65 -1.66
CA PRO A 193 -8.27 24.10 -2.99
C PRO A 193 -7.77 23.24 -4.15
N ARG A 194 -7.28 22.06 -3.87
CA ARG A 194 -6.49 21.23 -4.75
C ARG A 194 -7.37 20.17 -5.39
N GLY A 195 -7.36 20.11 -6.69
CA GLY A 195 -7.85 19.00 -7.49
C GLY A 195 -6.72 18.50 -8.38
N SER A 196 -6.96 17.52 -9.23
CA SER A 196 -5.95 16.96 -10.15
C SER A 196 -5.31 18.02 -11.05
N ALA A 197 -6.02 19.10 -11.34
CA ALA A 197 -5.54 20.22 -12.17
C ALA A 197 -4.78 21.31 -11.38
N ASP A 198 -4.72 21.24 -10.05
CA ASP A 198 -4.00 22.23 -9.24
C ASP A 198 -2.49 21.88 -9.23
N PRO A 199 -1.61 22.78 -9.73
CA PRO A 199 -0.16 22.54 -9.72
C PRO A 199 0.44 22.42 -8.31
N ASN A 200 -0.31 22.87 -7.29
CA ASN A 200 0.10 22.77 -5.88
C ASN A 200 -0.49 21.54 -5.18
N ASN A 201 -1.18 20.66 -5.88
CA ASN A 201 -1.67 19.41 -5.31
C ASN A 201 -0.48 18.54 -4.86
N PRO A 202 -0.36 18.21 -3.56
CA PRO A 202 0.79 17.46 -3.04
C PRO A 202 0.82 16.00 -3.51
N ASP A 203 -0.32 15.49 -3.95
CA ASP A 203 -0.49 14.11 -4.39
C ASP A 203 -1.58 14.05 -5.49
N PRO A 204 -1.21 14.40 -6.74
CA PRO A 204 -2.16 14.44 -7.85
C PRO A 204 -2.77 13.08 -8.20
N GLU A 205 -2.07 11.99 -7.90
CA GLU A 205 -2.57 10.63 -8.16
C GLU A 205 -3.66 10.23 -7.15
N ARG A 206 -3.57 10.75 -5.93
CA ARG A 206 -4.53 10.48 -4.86
C ARG A 206 -5.72 11.46 -4.86
N TRP A 207 -5.46 12.75 -5.02
CA TRP A 207 -6.49 13.81 -4.93
C TRP A 207 -6.91 14.25 -6.34
N THR A 208 -7.66 13.39 -6.98
CA THR A 208 -8.02 13.53 -8.41
C THR A 208 -9.28 14.35 -8.64
N MET A 209 -10.20 14.40 -7.65
CA MET A 209 -11.48 15.10 -7.79
C MET A 209 -11.32 16.62 -7.71
N THR A 210 -11.93 17.33 -8.64
CA THR A 210 -11.94 18.79 -8.69
C THR A 210 -13.02 19.40 -7.80
N GLY A 211 -12.88 20.71 -7.50
CA GLY A 211 -13.91 21.44 -6.76
C GLY A 211 -15.27 21.54 -7.49
N THR A 212 -15.27 21.43 -8.81
CA THR A 212 -16.52 21.39 -9.60
C THR A 212 -17.19 20.04 -9.46
N GLU A 213 -16.45 18.97 -9.52
CA GLU A 213 -16.97 17.59 -9.39
C GLU A 213 -17.54 17.35 -8.01
N VAL A 214 -16.84 17.71 -6.93
CA VAL A 214 -17.36 17.52 -5.57
C VAL A 214 -18.67 18.28 -5.34
N LYS A 215 -18.82 19.49 -5.93
CA LYS A 215 -20.07 20.26 -5.86
C LYS A 215 -21.20 19.58 -6.63
N ALA A 216 -20.89 19.01 -7.80
CA ALA A 216 -21.89 18.27 -8.60
C ALA A 216 -22.37 17.02 -7.85
N TYR A 217 -21.45 16.26 -7.25
CA TYR A 217 -21.79 15.10 -6.43
C TYR A 217 -22.58 15.51 -5.15
N ALA A 218 -22.19 16.60 -4.51
CA ALA A 218 -22.96 17.09 -3.35
C ALA A 218 -24.40 17.47 -3.74
N ALA A 219 -24.61 18.09 -4.90
CA ALA A 219 -25.94 18.39 -5.40
C ALA A 219 -26.76 17.10 -5.67
N LEU A 220 -26.14 16.09 -6.29
CA LEU A 220 -26.76 14.78 -6.51
C LEU A 220 -27.15 14.10 -5.19
N VAL A 221 -26.25 14.07 -4.22
CA VAL A 221 -26.50 13.47 -2.90
C VAL A 221 -27.61 14.21 -2.17
N LYS A 222 -27.67 15.54 -2.27
CA LYS A 222 -28.74 16.37 -1.68
C LYS A 222 -30.11 16.05 -2.29
N GLU A 223 -30.17 15.80 -3.60
CA GLU A 223 -31.36 15.34 -4.29
C GLU A 223 -31.80 13.96 -3.77
N LYS A 224 -30.86 12.99 -3.70
CA LYS A 224 -31.13 11.63 -3.20
C LYS A 224 -31.56 11.61 -1.73
N LEU A 225 -30.96 12.46 -0.89
CA LEU A 225 -31.37 12.62 0.50
C LEU A 225 -32.80 13.18 0.60
N THR A 226 -33.16 14.12 -0.29
CA THR A 226 -34.50 14.70 -0.34
C THR A 226 -35.53 13.65 -0.81
N GLU A 227 -35.21 12.86 -1.83
CA GLU A 227 -36.04 11.74 -2.28
C GLU A 227 -36.31 10.75 -1.13
N TYR A 228 -35.21 10.29 -0.47
CA TYR A 228 -35.33 9.38 0.68
C TYR A 228 -36.26 9.94 1.78
N ASN A 229 -36.05 11.21 2.16
CA ASN A 229 -36.84 11.83 3.23
C ASN A 229 -38.33 12.00 2.85
N ASN A 230 -38.60 12.23 1.57
CA ASN A 230 -40.00 12.31 1.06
C ASN A 230 -40.68 10.94 1.06
N GLU A 231 -39.94 9.88 0.80
CA GLU A 231 -40.45 8.49 0.85
C GLU A 231 -40.65 7.99 2.27
N HIS A 232 -39.98 8.63 3.26
CA HIS A 232 -40.04 8.26 4.68
C HIS A 232 -40.57 9.41 5.56
N PRO A 233 -41.82 9.87 5.37
CA PRO A 233 -42.38 11.01 6.09
C PRO A 233 -42.40 10.76 7.60
N GLY A 234 -41.83 11.68 8.38
CA GLY A 234 -41.69 11.55 9.84
C GLY A 234 -40.48 10.73 10.32
N ASN A 235 -39.75 10.08 9.43
CA ASN A 235 -38.55 9.33 9.75
C ASN A 235 -37.43 9.64 8.74
N PRO A 236 -36.88 10.88 8.75
CA PRO A 236 -35.81 11.26 7.83
C PRO A 236 -34.55 10.42 8.06
N LEU A 237 -33.67 10.38 7.05
CA LEU A 237 -32.38 9.71 7.17
C LEU A 237 -31.61 10.23 8.38
N LYS A 238 -31.10 9.33 9.19
CA LYS A 238 -30.34 9.63 10.41
C LYS A 238 -28.98 8.98 10.36
N HIS A 239 -28.05 9.55 11.09
CA HIS A 239 -26.79 8.87 11.39
C HIS A 239 -27.06 7.65 12.26
N GLU A 240 -26.69 6.46 11.79
CA GLU A 240 -26.93 5.19 12.53
C GLU A 240 -25.78 4.87 13.49
N ASP A 241 -24.64 5.55 13.33
CA ASP A 241 -23.40 5.31 14.05
C ASP A 241 -22.67 6.64 14.35
N GLY A 242 -21.52 6.53 15.03
CA GLY A 242 -20.63 7.65 15.31
C GLY A 242 -21.18 8.66 16.32
N GLU A 243 -20.57 9.84 16.32
CA GLU A 243 -20.86 10.95 17.26
C GLU A 243 -22.28 11.49 17.11
N TYR A 244 -22.81 11.48 15.89
CA TYR A 244 -24.12 12.06 15.55
C TYR A 244 -25.24 11.02 15.52
N LYS A 245 -25.00 9.82 16.05
CA LYS A 245 -26.00 8.74 16.05
C LYS A 245 -27.37 9.18 16.50
N GLY A 246 -28.40 8.88 15.69
CA GLY A 246 -29.80 9.21 15.93
C GLY A 246 -30.22 10.62 15.50
N GLN A 247 -29.28 11.49 15.15
CA GLN A 247 -29.58 12.82 14.62
C GLN A 247 -29.91 12.74 13.12
N PRO A 248 -30.84 13.56 12.62
CA PRO A 248 -31.11 13.67 11.19
C PRO A 248 -29.85 14.09 10.42
N VAL A 249 -29.62 13.46 9.26
CA VAL A 249 -28.55 13.90 8.34
C VAL A 249 -28.91 15.25 7.75
N THR A 250 -27.96 16.18 7.79
CA THR A 250 -28.10 17.51 7.20
C THR A 250 -26.89 17.84 6.33
N MET A 251 -27.14 18.47 5.20
CA MET A 251 -26.08 18.97 4.30
C MET A 251 -26.05 20.48 4.32
N PRO A 252 -24.86 21.09 4.15
CA PRO A 252 -24.69 22.55 4.02
C PRO A 252 -25.48 23.19 2.88
#